data_923010b1616556452ad1853f42e09ee6
#
_entry.id   923010b1616556452ad1853f42e09ee6
#
_cell.length_a   1.000
_cell.length_b   1.000
_cell.length_c   1.000
_cell.angle_alpha   90.00
_cell.angle_beta   90.00
_cell.angle_gamma   90.00
#
_symmetry.space_group_name_H-M   'P 1'
#
loop_
_entity.id
_entity.type
_entity.pdbx_description
1 polymer ?
#
loop_
_entity_poly.entity_id
_entity_poly.type
_entity_poly.pdbx_seq_one_letter_code
_entity_poly.pdbx_strand_id
1 'polypeptide(L)'
;MRRAYDELSAIGRTREVLVQAMVTGGVETMMGVVQDRTFGPVIAFGLGGVHVEILKDVRVRLAPLTDRDVDELIHGIKGYPLLQGFRGHPAADCDALREVLLRLSRLADQVPEILELDLNPVMALAPGHGCRVVDARIRV
;
A
#
# COMPACT_ATOMS: atom_id res chain seq x y z
N MET A 1 18.27 -4.82 22.11
CA MET A 1 16.92 -4.32 22.43
C MET A 1 16.93 -3.17 23.45
N ARG A 2 17.46 -3.33 24.68
CA ARG A 2 17.51 -2.23 25.67
C ARG A 2 18.16 -0.95 25.16
N ARG A 3 19.37 -1.01 24.58
CA ARG A 3 20.07 0.15 24.04
C ARG A 3 19.26 0.91 22.99
N ALA A 4 18.64 0.19 22.04
CA ALA A 4 17.78 0.79 21.03
C ALA A 4 16.53 1.45 21.65
N TYR A 5 15.95 0.83 22.69
CA TYR A 5 14.83 1.43 23.43
C TYR A 5 15.24 2.74 24.11
N ASP A 6 16.40 2.77 24.79
CA ASP A 6 16.91 3.95 25.49
C ASP A 6 17.19 5.10 24.49
N GLU A 7 17.79 4.78 23.33
CA GLU A 7 18.08 5.73 22.27
C GLU A 7 16.77 6.30 21.67
N LEU A 8 15.79 5.45 21.34
CA LEU A 8 14.50 5.86 20.76
C LEU A 8 13.63 6.65 21.75
N SER A 9 13.61 6.24 23.03
CA SER A 9 12.86 6.91 24.09
C SER A 9 13.38 8.32 24.37
N ALA A 10 14.64 8.60 24.05
CA ALA A 10 15.25 9.92 24.22
C ALA A 10 14.86 10.90 23.09
N ILE A 11 14.39 10.40 21.93
CA ILE A 11 14.01 11.22 20.77
C ILE A 11 12.55 11.69 20.88
N GLY A 12 11.68 10.84 21.41
CA GLY A 12 10.23 11.08 21.48
C GLY A 12 9.79 11.83 22.73
N ARG A 13 8.56 12.35 22.69
CA ARG A 13 7.86 12.91 23.87
C ARG A 13 7.19 11.84 24.72
N THR A 14 7.07 10.62 24.20
CA THR A 14 6.51 9.46 24.88
C THR A 14 7.58 8.40 25.08
N ARG A 15 7.45 7.59 26.13
CA ARG A 15 8.33 6.42 26.35
C ARG A 15 7.83 5.16 25.63
N GLU A 16 6.84 5.31 24.77
CA GLU A 16 6.27 4.21 23.99
C GLU A 16 7.09 4.00 22.73
N VAL A 17 7.43 2.76 22.45
CA VAL A 17 8.20 2.33 21.28
C VAL A 17 7.46 1.16 20.63
N LEU A 18 7.18 1.29 19.33
CA LEU A 18 6.61 0.21 18.54
C LEU A 18 7.73 -0.75 18.09
N VAL A 19 7.52 -2.04 18.31
CA VAL A 19 8.42 -3.10 17.83
C VAL A 19 7.66 -3.96 16.84
N GLN A 20 8.15 -4.02 15.62
CA GLN A 20 7.55 -4.84 14.56
C GLN A 20 8.63 -5.64 13.81
N ALA A 21 8.22 -6.71 13.12
CA ALA A 21 9.12 -7.49 12.30
C ALA A 21 9.64 -6.65 11.12
N MET A 22 10.94 -6.73 10.85
CA MET A 22 11.51 -6.10 9.68
C MET A 22 11.09 -6.87 8.42
N VAL A 23 10.47 -6.19 7.48
CA VAL A 23 10.18 -6.72 6.15
C VAL A 23 11.34 -6.35 5.23
N THR A 24 11.95 -7.36 4.61
CA THR A 24 13.08 -7.18 3.69
C THR A 24 12.72 -7.69 2.31
N GLY A 25 13.20 -7.01 1.29
CA GLY A 25 12.94 -7.34 -0.12
C GLY A 25 11.54 -6.97 -0.58
N GLY A 26 11.24 -7.29 -1.85
CA GLY A 26 9.98 -6.93 -2.48
C GLY A 26 9.99 -5.55 -3.13
N VAL A 27 8.87 -5.19 -3.73
CA VAL A 27 8.64 -3.89 -4.36
C VAL A 27 7.69 -3.10 -3.48
N GLU A 28 8.06 -1.87 -3.15
CA GLU A 28 7.20 -0.96 -2.39
C GLU A 28 6.06 -0.45 -3.27
N THR A 29 4.84 -0.67 -2.80
CA THR A 29 3.61 -0.15 -3.42
C THR A 29 2.81 0.63 -2.37
N MET A 30 1.88 1.45 -2.83
CA MET A 30 0.90 2.13 -1.98
C MET A 30 -0.52 1.84 -2.46
N MET A 31 -1.43 1.76 -1.51
CA MET A 31 -2.86 1.63 -1.77
C MET A 31 -3.61 2.58 -0.84
N GLY A 32 -4.65 3.21 -1.35
CA GLY A 32 -5.43 4.12 -0.53
C GLY A 32 -6.91 4.13 -0.88
N VAL A 33 -7.70 4.63 0.05
CA VAL A 33 -9.11 4.99 -0.14
C VAL A 33 -9.29 6.43 0.25
N VAL A 34 -9.99 7.19 -0.57
CA VAL A 34 -10.46 8.53 -0.22
C VAL A 34 -11.94 8.61 -0.53
N GLN A 35 -12.72 9.09 0.44
CA GLN A 35 -14.14 9.33 0.24
C GLN A 35 -14.34 10.65 -0.51
N ASP A 36 -14.69 10.57 -1.78
CA ASP A 36 -15.09 11.73 -2.58
C ASP A 36 -16.57 12.06 -2.32
N ARG A 37 -16.86 13.37 -2.14
CA ARG A 37 -18.22 13.82 -1.82
C ARG A 37 -19.22 13.61 -2.93
N THR A 38 -18.76 13.53 -4.17
CA THR A 38 -19.59 13.42 -5.38
C THR A 38 -19.66 12.00 -5.90
N PHE A 39 -18.52 11.31 -5.90
CA PHE A 39 -18.38 10.01 -6.55
C PHE A 39 -18.34 8.84 -5.57
N GLY A 40 -18.28 9.08 -4.25
CA GLY A 40 -18.13 8.04 -3.25
C GLY A 40 -16.67 7.58 -3.10
N PRO A 41 -16.41 6.34 -2.64
CA PRO A 41 -15.07 5.90 -2.35
C PRO A 41 -14.22 5.72 -3.62
N VAL A 42 -13.04 6.32 -3.62
CA VAL A 42 -12.03 6.26 -4.69
C VAL A 42 -10.87 5.42 -4.17
N ILE A 43 -10.50 4.40 -4.92
CA ILE A 43 -9.37 3.52 -4.63
C ILE A 43 -8.16 3.99 -5.45
N ALA A 44 -7.03 4.15 -4.77
CA ALA A 44 -5.75 4.51 -5.39
C ALA A 44 -4.77 3.34 -5.30
N PHE A 45 -3.94 3.19 -6.33
CA PHE A 45 -2.81 2.28 -6.39
C PHE A 45 -1.61 2.94 -7.07
N GLY A 46 -0.41 2.70 -6.56
CA GLY A 46 0.83 3.20 -7.13
C GLY A 46 2.07 2.48 -6.59
N LEU A 47 3.25 2.87 -7.11
CA LEU A 47 4.49 2.50 -6.46
C LEU A 47 4.63 3.25 -5.14
N GLY A 48 5.31 2.64 -4.16
CA GLY A 48 5.63 3.26 -2.88
C GLY A 48 7.00 3.97 -2.87
N GLY A 49 7.39 4.44 -1.69
CA GLY A 49 8.69 5.04 -1.44
C GLY A 49 8.91 6.35 -2.21
N VAL A 50 10.17 6.64 -2.50
CA VAL A 50 10.59 7.87 -3.22
C VAL A 50 9.98 8.00 -4.63
N HIS A 51 9.51 6.91 -5.21
CA HIS A 51 8.90 6.91 -6.55
C HIS A 51 7.55 7.64 -6.57
N VAL A 52 6.75 7.55 -5.50
CA VAL A 52 5.45 8.26 -5.41
C VAL A 52 5.65 9.77 -5.39
N GLU A 53 6.61 10.23 -4.59
CA GLU A 53 6.84 11.67 -4.40
C GLU A 53 7.36 12.35 -5.67
N ILE A 54 8.18 11.66 -6.45
CA ILE A 54 8.82 12.23 -7.64
C ILE A 54 7.99 12.02 -8.90
N LEU A 55 7.46 10.81 -9.11
CA LEU A 55 6.83 10.43 -10.39
C LEU A 55 5.32 10.64 -10.39
N LYS A 56 4.67 10.74 -9.20
CA LYS A 56 3.21 10.81 -9.03
C LYS A 56 2.50 9.73 -9.86
N ASP A 57 3.09 8.52 -9.87
CA ASP A 57 2.62 7.39 -10.68
C ASP A 57 1.55 6.63 -9.89
N VAL A 58 0.38 7.25 -9.81
CA VAL A 58 -0.79 6.73 -9.12
C VAL A 58 -1.94 6.61 -10.10
N ARG A 59 -2.67 5.50 -10.01
CA ARG A 59 -3.93 5.25 -10.71
C ARG A 59 -5.06 5.20 -9.71
N VAL A 60 -6.23 5.63 -10.15
CA VAL A 60 -7.43 5.64 -9.31
C VAL A 60 -8.61 5.01 -10.03
N ARG A 61 -9.53 4.40 -9.26
CA ARG A 61 -10.82 3.89 -9.72
C ARG A 61 -11.87 4.11 -8.63
N LEU A 62 -13.11 4.23 -9.06
CA LEU A 62 -14.25 4.27 -8.13
C LEU A 62 -14.54 2.87 -7.57
N ALA A 63 -14.86 2.77 -6.30
CA ALA A 63 -15.40 1.55 -5.73
C ALA A 63 -16.89 1.38 -6.10
N PRO A 64 -17.42 0.13 -6.16
CA PRO A 64 -16.70 -1.13 -5.95
C PRO A 64 -15.85 -1.52 -7.15
N LEU A 65 -14.64 -2.03 -6.90
CA LEU A 65 -13.76 -2.50 -7.96
C LEU A 65 -14.20 -3.86 -8.51
N THR A 66 -14.12 -3.98 -9.83
CA THR A 66 -14.18 -5.27 -10.53
C THR A 66 -12.76 -5.84 -10.70
N ASP A 67 -12.65 -7.13 -11.08
CA ASP A 67 -11.36 -7.74 -11.42
C ASP A 67 -10.62 -6.97 -12.52
N ARG A 68 -11.37 -6.46 -13.51
CA ARG A 68 -10.83 -5.64 -14.59
C ARG A 68 -10.27 -4.31 -14.09
N ASP A 69 -10.99 -3.65 -13.17
CA ASP A 69 -10.52 -2.39 -12.58
C ASP A 69 -9.20 -2.58 -11.84
N VAL A 70 -9.08 -3.67 -11.10
CA VAL A 70 -7.84 -4.02 -10.39
C VAL A 70 -6.70 -4.27 -11.36
N ASP A 71 -6.94 -5.00 -12.47
CA ASP A 71 -5.94 -5.19 -13.51
C ASP A 71 -5.51 -3.86 -14.13
N GLU A 72 -6.46 -2.98 -14.44
CA GLU A 72 -6.18 -1.66 -14.98
C GLU A 72 -5.43 -0.75 -14.00
N LEU A 73 -5.67 -0.88 -12.69
CA LEU A 73 -4.92 -0.17 -11.66
C LEU A 73 -3.45 -0.63 -11.63
N ILE A 74 -3.22 -1.95 -11.55
CA ILE A 74 -1.88 -2.52 -11.42
C ILE A 74 -1.05 -2.32 -12.70
N HIS A 75 -1.62 -2.66 -13.87
CA HIS A 75 -0.91 -2.57 -15.15
C HIS A 75 -0.81 -1.13 -15.68
N GLY A 76 -1.68 -0.23 -15.22
CA GLY A 76 -1.75 1.13 -15.70
C GLY A 76 -0.70 2.09 -15.14
N ILE A 77 0.01 1.74 -14.07
CA ILE A 77 1.10 2.55 -13.56
C ILE A 77 2.33 2.47 -14.49
N LYS A 78 3.06 3.57 -14.62
CA LYS A 78 4.29 3.62 -15.43
C LYS A 78 5.39 2.70 -14.86
N GLY A 79 5.38 2.54 -13.55
CA GLY A 79 6.31 1.68 -12.82
C GLY A 79 5.98 0.19 -12.85
N TYR A 80 4.93 -0.25 -13.58
CA TYR A 80 4.56 -1.65 -13.70
C TYR A 80 5.73 -2.59 -14.06
N PRO A 81 6.70 -2.21 -14.94
CA PRO A 81 7.86 -3.06 -15.20
C PRO A 81 8.67 -3.46 -13.95
N LEU A 82 8.65 -2.66 -12.89
CA LEU A 82 9.29 -3.01 -11.61
C LEU A 82 8.58 -4.17 -10.93
N LEU A 83 7.25 -4.27 -11.08
CA LEU A 83 6.45 -5.38 -10.56
C LEU A 83 6.67 -6.66 -11.37
N GLN A 84 7.07 -6.56 -12.64
CA GLN A 84 7.39 -7.72 -13.48
C GLN A 84 8.80 -8.27 -13.25
N GLY A 85 9.61 -7.57 -12.46
CA GLY A 85 11.03 -7.86 -12.27
C GLY A 85 11.91 -7.06 -13.23
N PHE A 86 12.89 -6.35 -12.67
CA PHE A 86 13.73 -5.45 -13.43
C PHE A 86 15.19 -5.49 -12.93
N ARG A 87 16.16 -5.60 -13.86
CA ARG A 87 17.60 -5.56 -13.58
C ARG A 87 18.07 -6.48 -12.44
N GLY A 88 17.60 -7.73 -12.44
CA GLY A 88 17.99 -8.73 -11.44
C GLY A 88 17.14 -8.72 -10.16
N HIS A 89 16.17 -7.82 -10.03
CA HIS A 89 15.16 -7.91 -8.99
C HIS A 89 14.05 -8.89 -9.42
N PRO A 90 13.60 -9.79 -8.53
CA PRO A 90 12.52 -10.71 -8.84
C PRO A 90 11.21 -9.97 -9.10
N ALA A 91 10.29 -10.62 -9.80
CA ALA A 91 8.92 -10.12 -9.95
C ALA A 91 8.23 -10.04 -8.59
N ALA A 92 7.23 -9.17 -8.48
CA ALA A 92 6.37 -9.03 -7.33
C ALA A 92 5.16 -9.97 -7.42
N ASP A 93 4.57 -10.30 -6.27
CA ASP A 93 3.32 -11.07 -6.19
C ASP A 93 2.12 -10.17 -6.51
N CYS A 94 1.85 -10.02 -7.81
CA CYS A 94 0.74 -9.19 -8.27
C CYS A 94 -0.63 -9.78 -7.89
N ASP A 95 -0.75 -11.11 -7.74
CA ASP A 95 -1.99 -11.73 -7.30
C ASP A 95 -2.32 -11.35 -5.86
N ALA A 96 -1.32 -11.29 -5.00
CA ALA A 96 -1.50 -10.79 -3.63
C ALA A 96 -1.90 -9.32 -3.60
N LEU A 97 -1.35 -8.47 -4.47
CA LEU A 97 -1.78 -7.07 -4.59
C LEU A 97 -3.23 -6.95 -5.06
N ARG A 98 -3.65 -7.77 -6.03
CA ARG A 98 -5.05 -7.85 -6.49
C ARG A 98 -5.99 -8.15 -5.33
N GLU A 99 -5.66 -9.16 -4.54
CA GLU A 99 -6.49 -9.57 -3.40
C GLU A 99 -6.65 -8.43 -2.38
N VAL A 100 -5.57 -7.71 -2.06
CA VAL A 100 -5.62 -6.57 -1.14
C VAL A 100 -6.49 -5.45 -1.71
N LEU A 101 -6.36 -5.10 -2.99
CA LEU A 101 -7.20 -4.07 -3.63
C LEU A 101 -8.69 -4.43 -3.60
N LEU A 102 -9.05 -5.68 -3.89
CA LEU A 102 -10.44 -6.14 -3.81
C LEU A 102 -10.98 -6.10 -2.37
N ARG A 103 -10.16 -6.48 -1.38
CA ARG A 103 -10.52 -6.39 0.04
C ARG A 103 -10.70 -4.94 0.48
N LEU A 104 -9.79 -4.06 0.02
CA LEU A 104 -9.85 -2.62 0.30
C LEU A 104 -11.13 -2.00 -0.27
N SER A 105 -11.49 -2.38 -1.50
CA SER A 105 -12.74 -1.97 -2.14
C SER A 105 -13.98 -2.41 -1.35
N ARG A 106 -14.00 -3.67 -0.88
CA ARG A 106 -15.10 -4.17 -0.04
C ARG A 106 -15.17 -3.43 1.31
N LEU A 107 -14.02 -3.17 1.92
CA LEU A 107 -13.96 -2.42 3.17
C LEU A 107 -14.55 -1.01 3.00
N ALA A 108 -14.17 -0.31 1.93
CA ALA A 108 -14.66 1.02 1.63
C ALA A 108 -16.19 1.06 1.37
N ASP A 109 -16.74 0.00 0.78
CA ASP A 109 -18.17 -0.15 0.54
C ASP A 109 -18.95 -0.48 1.82
N GLN A 110 -18.39 -1.33 2.70
CA GLN A 110 -19.05 -1.81 3.91
C GLN A 110 -18.92 -0.86 5.11
N VAL A 111 -17.92 0.03 5.11
CA VAL A 111 -17.63 0.95 6.22
C VAL A 111 -17.55 2.38 5.68
N PRO A 112 -18.68 2.99 5.35
CA PRO A 112 -18.74 4.33 4.75
C PRO A 112 -18.22 5.45 5.66
N GLU A 113 -18.04 5.17 6.95
CA GLU A 113 -17.43 6.08 7.92
C GLU A 113 -15.94 6.32 7.66
N ILE A 114 -15.28 5.46 6.89
CA ILE A 114 -13.88 5.65 6.51
C ILE A 114 -13.80 6.80 5.50
N LEU A 115 -13.27 7.94 5.94
CA LEU A 115 -13.04 9.10 5.09
C LEU A 115 -11.75 8.97 4.28
N GLU A 116 -10.74 8.33 4.87
CA GLU A 116 -9.44 8.11 4.25
C GLU A 116 -8.77 6.88 4.85
N LEU A 117 -8.16 6.07 4.01
CA LEU A 117 -7.32 4.96 4.40
C LEU A 117 -6.08 4.97 3.52
N ASP A 118 -4.89 4.92 4.14
CA ASP A 118 -3.60 4.88 3.47
C ASP A 118 -2.82 3.65 3.95
N LEU A 119 -2.45 2.80 3.01
CA LEU A 119 -1.56 1.65 3.20
C LEU A 119 -0.25 1.97 2.47
N ASN A 120 0.75 2.45 3.19
CA ASN A 120 1.99 2.91 2.58
C ASN A 120 3.20 2.77 3.55
N PRO A 121 4.14 1.86 3.27
CA PRO A 121 4.18 0.99 2.08
C PRO A 121 3.43 -0.35 2.25
N VAL A 122 3.02 -0.90 1.13
CA VAL A 122 2.67 -2.31 0.97
C VAL A 122 3.82 -2.97 0.23
N MET A 123 4.54 -3.86 0.89
CA MET A 123 5.66 -4.59 0.30
C MET A 123 5.15 -5.80 -0.48
N ALA A 124 5.23 -5.74 -1.81
CA ALA A 124 4.91 -6.86 -2.69
C ALA A 124 6.12 -7.80 -2.76
N LEU A 125 6.03 -8.98 -2.16
CA LEU A 125 7.13 -9.95 -2.10
C LEU A 125 7.24 -10.73 -3.43
N ALA A 126 8.16 -11.69 -3.50
CA ALA A 126 8.27 -12.56 -4.67
C ALA A 126 6.98 -13.38 -4.89
N PRO A 127 6.69 -13.82 -6.12
CA PRO A 127 5.49 -14.59 -6.43
C PRO A 127 5.28 -15.78 -5.48
N GLY A 128 4.07 -15.94 -4.97
CA GLY A 128 3.70 -16.97 -3.99
C GLY A 128 4.08 -16.65 -2.53
N HIS A 129 4.74 -15.52 -2.28
CA HIS A 129 5.10 -15.09 -0.90
C HIS A 129 4.17 -14.00 -0.36
N GLY A 130 3.23 -13.55 -1.17
CA GLY A 130 2.23 -12.57 -0.76
C GLY A 130 2.75 -11.13 -0.70
N CYS A 131 2.04 -10.30 0.05
CA CYS A 131 2.44 -8.94 0.36
C CYS A 131 2.35 -8.66 1.87
N ARG A 132 2.96 -7.56 2.32
CA ARG A 132 2.93 -7.11 3.73
C ARG A 132 2.59 -5.63 3.78
N VAL A 133 1.54 -5.29 4.49
CA VAL A 133 1.25 -3.91 4.87
C VAL A 133 2.17 -3.54 6.02
N VAL A 134 3.01 -2.54 5.83
CA VAL A 134 4.02 -2.11 6.82
C VAL A 134 3.50 -0.95 7.65
N ASP A 135 2.79 0.00 7.03
CA ASP A 135 2.11 1.08 7.72
C ASP A 135 0.68 1.23 7.21
N ALA A 136 -0.23 1.59 8.11
CA ALA A 136 -1.63 1.82 7.80
C ALA A 136 -2.16 3.00 8.63
N ARG A 137 -2.83 3.92 7.95
CA ARG A 137 -3.50 5.07 8.58
C ARG A 137 -4.95 5.10 8.14
N ILE A 138 -5.84 5.29 9.10
CA ILE A 138 -7.28 5.36 8.85
C ILE A 138 -7.81 6.62 9.53
N ARG A 139 -8.61 7.36 8.79
CA ARG A 139 -9.37 8.49 9.29
C ARG A 139 -10.87 8.23 9.08
N VAL A 140 -11.64 8.34 10.14
CA VAL A 140 -13.10 8.26 10.20
C VAL A 140 -13.68 9.63 10.54
#